data_5f03094afffb26308f86f7ebeafebfb7
#
_entry.id   5f03094afffb26308f86f7ebeafebfb7
#
_cell.length_a   1.000
_cell.length_b   1.000
_cell.length_c   1.000
_cell.angle_alpha   90.00
_cell.angle_beta   90.00
_cell.angle_gamma   90.00
#
_symmetry.space_group_name_H-M   'P 1'
#
loop_
_entity.id
_entity.type
_entity.pdbx_description
1 polymer ?
#
loop_
_entity_poly.entity_id
_entity_poly.type
_entity_poly.pdbx_seq_one_letter_code
_entity_poly.pdbx_strand_id
1 'polypeptide(L)'
;MHAMQYEITLPADYDMGIIRKRVADKGHLLDTYPGLGLKAYLIRERGLDGSPVNQYAPFYLWRTPQGMNSFLWGPGFRGLSADFGRPAVRHWLGAGLALGEAGGGDTGRGDTGPGEAGPGAEGPTTATRETVRLPEAADPAEAVEQALAGLPAHPALHTAAVAVDPSRWELLRFALWRGPAPEDVPGARYRVLHLSRPELDRLPAGRHW
;
A
#
# COMPACT_ATOMS: atom_id res chain seq x y z
N MET A 1 2.92 -1.06 13.67
CA MET A 1 2.29 -0.97 12.32
C MET A 1 1.86 -2.35 11.87
N HIS A 2 0.77 -2.45 11.08
CA HIS A 2 0.30 -3.70 10.49
C HIS A 2 0.08 -3.48 9.00
N ALA A 3 0.71 -4.30 8.16
CA ALA A 3 0.44 -4.30 6.74
C ALA A 3 -0.71 -5.28 6.42
N MET A 4 -1.59 -4.90 5.51
CA MET A 4 -2.72 -5.71 5.10
C MET A 4 -2.96 -5.56 3.60
N GLN A 5 -3.30 -6.66 2.94
CA GLN A 5 -3.72 -6.62 1.55
C GLN A 5 -4.76 -7.72 1.27
N TYR A 6 -5.66 -7.45 0.35
CA TYR A 6 -6.43 -8.46 -0.34
C TYR A 6 -6.33 -8.22 -1.84
N GLU A 7 -6.42 -9.30 -2.61
CA GLU A 7 -6.27 -9.28 -4.06
C GLU A 7 -7.52 -9.92 -4.67
N ILE A 8 -8.20 -9.16 -5.51
CA ILE A 8 -9.39 -9.58 -6.23
C ILE A 8 -8.99 -9.69 -7.70
N THR A 9 -8.69 -10.90 -8.15
CA THR A 9 -8.42 -11.19 -9.56
C THR A 9 -9.74 -11.24 -10.31
N LEU A 10 -9.79 -10.50 -11.41
CA LEU A 10 -10.96 -10.29 -12.23
C LEU A 10 -10.80 -11.05 -13.57
N PRO A 11 -11.90 -11.34 -14.29
CA PRO A 11 -11.83 -11.94 -15.61
C PRO A 11 -10.89 -11.19 -16.57
N ALA A 12 -10.34 -11.89 -17.55
CA ALA A 12 -9.36 -11.32 -18.47
C ALA A 12 -9.94 -10.20 -19.35
N ASP A 13 -11.23 -10.24 -19.59
CA ASP A 13 -12.03 -9.27 -20.35
C ASP A 13 -12.81 -8.28 -19.49
N TYR A 14 -12.53 -8.27 -18.17
CA TYR A 14 -13.22 -7.36 -17.26
C TYR A 14 -12.89 -5.90 -17.57
N ASP A 15 -13.92 -5.06 -17.65
CA ASP A 15 -13.76 -3.62 -17.81
C ASP A 15 -13.19 -2.99 -16.53
N MET A 16 -11.89 -2.71 -16.53
CA MET A 16 -11.20 -2.06 -15.39
C MET A 16 -11.67 -0.62 -15.16
N GLY A 17 -12.42 -0.02 -16.07
CA GLY A 17 -13.10 1.26 -15.88
C GLY A 17 -14.09 1.23 -14.71
N ILE A 18 -14.72 0.06 -14.45
CA ILE A 18 -15.62 -0.15 -13.30
C ILE A 18 -14.86 0.03 -11.98
N ILE A 19 -13.64 -0.53 -11.88
CA ILE A 19 -12.81 -0.37 -10.68
C ILE A 19 -12.33 1.08 -10.53
N ARG A 20 -11.92 1.72 -11.64
CA ARG A 20 -11.51 3.13 -11.62
C ARG A 20 -12.64 4.02 -11.13
N LYS A 21 -13.85 3.81 -11.67
CA LYS A 21 -15.05 4.55 -11.24
C LYS A 21 -15.35 4.30 -9.74
N ARG A 22 -15.30 3.04 -9.30
CA ARG A 22 -15.50 2.70 -7.88
C ARG A 22 -14.52 3.45 -6.97
N VAL A 23 -13.25 3.51 -7.35
CA VAL A 23 -12.23 4.22 -6.56
C VAL A 23 -12.45 5.73 -6.60
N ALA A 24 -12.80 6.30 -7.74
CA ALA A 24 -13.13 7.72 -7.86
C ALA A 24 -14.32 8.10 -6.96
N ASP A 25 -15.38 7.26 -6.94
CA ASP A 25 -16.59 7.52 -6.15
C ASP A 25 -16.42 7.29 -4.65
N LYS A 26 -15.54 6.37 -4.22
CA LYS A 26 -15.49 5.88 -2.82
C LYS A 26 -14.09 5.98 -2.16
N GLY A 27 -13.06 6.33 -2.92
CA GLY A 27 -11.67 6.34 -2.40
C GLY A 27 -11.52 7.28 -1.22
N HIS A 28 -12.06 8.47 -1.32
CA HIS A 28 -12.02 9.54 -0.32
C HIS A 28 -12.63 9.16 1.05
N LEU A 29 -13.49 8.14 1.11
CA LEU A 29 -14.17 7.74 2.35
C LEU A 29 -13.21 7.27 3.46
N LEU A 30 -11.97 6.92 3.11
CA LEU A 30 -10.95 6.55 4.09
C LEU A 30 -9.89 7.64 4.32
N ASP A 31 -10.04 8.83 3.74
CA ASP A 31 -9.06 9.91 3.88
C ASP A 31 -8.96 10.48 5.30
N THR A 32 -9.95 10.17 6.15
CA THR A 32 -9.99 10.56 7.58
C THR A 32 -10.18 9.36 8.51
N TYR A 33 -9.93 8.12 8.02
CA TYR A 33 -10.26 6.91 8.78
C TYR A 33 -9.31 6.69 9.97
N PRO A 34 -9.82 6.58 11.22
CA PRO A 34 -9.00 6.48 12.41
C PRO A 34 -8.16 5.18 12.45
N GLY A 35 -6.90 5.29 12.84
CA GLY A 35 -5.98 4.16 12.95
C GLY A 35 -5.43 3.65 11.61
N LEU A 36 -5.80 4.30 10.50
CA LEU A 36 -5.24 4.01 9.19
C LEU A 36 -4.02 4.91 8.93
N GLY A 37 -2.84 4.33 8.78
CA GLY A 37 -1.66 5.07 8.33
C GLY A 37 -1.80 5.45 6.87
N LEU A 38 -1.93 4.47 5.98
CA LEU A 38 -2.26 4.68 4.58
C LEU A 38 -3.11 3.55 4.00
N LYS A 39 -3.84 3.88 2.93
CA LYS A 39 -4.41 2.91 1.98
C LYS A 39 -4.09 3.35 0.57
N ALA A 40 -3.37 2.52 -0.16
CA ALA A 40 -3.17 2.66 -1.60
C ALA A 40 -4.20 1.82 -2.35
N TYR A 41 -4.99 2.45 -3.20
CA TYR A 41 -5.95 1.78 -4.07
C TYR A 41 -5.25 1.34 -5.35
N LEU A 42 -4.84 0.09 -5.38
CA LEU A 42 -3.97 -0.48 -6.38
C LEU A 42 -4.75 -1.31 -7.40
N ILE A 43 -4.33 -1.22 -8.67
CA ILE A 43 -4.78 -2.11 -9.73
C ILE A 43 -3.59 -2.67 -10.51
N ARG A 44 -3.83 -3.82 -11.12
CA ARG A 44 -3.04 -4.37 -12.24
C ARG A 44 -3.98 -4.58 -13.41
N GLU A 45 -3.49 -4.30 -14.60
CA GLU A 45 -4.25 -4.51 -15.84
C GLU A 45 -3.47 -5.45 -16.75
N ARG A 46 -4.13 -6.45 -17.25
CA ARG A 46 -3.52 -7.46 -18.11
C ARG A 46 -2.86 -6.80 -19.32
N GLY A 47 -1.59 -7.15 -19.56
CA GLY A 47 -0.78 -6.62 -20.66
C GLY A 47 -0.15 -5.26 -20.37
N LEU A 48 -0.44 -4.60 -19.23
CA LEU A 48 0.20 -3.36 -18.84
C LEU A 48 1.20 -3.61 -17.69
N ASP A 49 2.35 -2.94 -17.72
CA ASP A 49 3.39 -3.01 -16.70
C ASP A 49 3.80 -4.46 -16.34
N GLY A 50 3.79 -5.37 -17.34
CA GLY A 50 4.11 -6.80 -17.19
C GLY A 50 3.04 -7.62 -16.44
N SER A 51 1.83 -7.08 -16.22
CA SER A 51 0.79 -7.81 -15.51
C SER A 51 0.14 -8.92 -16.36
N PRO A 52 0.08 -10.16 -15.86
CA PRO A 52 -0.66 -11.24 -16.53
C PRO A 52 -2.17 -11.22 -16.23
N VAL A 53 -2.64 -10.36 -15.32
CA VAL A 53 -4.01 -10.38 -14.80
C VAL A 53 -4.62 -8.99 -14.72
N ASN A 54 -5.96 -8.94 -14.74
CA ASN A 54 -6.74 -7.82 -14.21
C ASN A 54 -6.96 -8.06 -12.71
N GLN A 55 -6.60 -7.09 -11.87
CA GLN A 55 -6.67 -7.25 -10.42
C GLN A 55 -6.96 -5.92 -9.73
N TYR A 56 -7.82 -5.96 -8.72
CA TYR A 56 -7.97 -4.91 -7.72
C TYR A 56 -7.31 -5.37 -6.43
N ALA A 57 -6.30 -4.65 -5.97
CA ALA A 57 -5.38 -5.12 -4.92
C ALA A 57 -5.02 -4.04 -3.89
N PRO A 58 -6.00 -3.41 -3.21
CA PRO A 58 -5.68 -2.33 -2.27
C PRO A 58 -4.75 -2.82 -1.15
N PHE A 59 -3.77 -1.97 -0.84
CA PHE A 59 -2.77 -2.20 0.20
C PHE A 59 -2.94 -1.19 1.33
N TYR A 60 -2.73 -1.64 2.57
CA TYR A 60 -2.93 -0.85 3.77
C TYR A 60 -1.73 -0.93 4.71
N LEU A 61 -1.40 0.18 5.34
CA LEU A 61 -0.61 0.23 6.56
C LEU A 61 -1.50 0.74 7.70
N TRP A 62 -1.79 -0.11 8.64
CA TRP A 62 -2.58 0.23 9.82
C TRP A 62 -1.67 0.65 10.97
N ARG A 63 -1.96 1.78 11.58
CA ARG A 63 -1.28 2.23 12.79
C ARG A 63 -1.70 1.40 13.99
N THR A 64 -2.99 1.01 14.06
CA THR A 64 -3.54 0.27 15.18
C THR A 64 -4.31 -0.96 14.72
N PRO A 65 -4.27 -2.08 15.50
CA PRO A 65 -5.13 -3.23 15.26
C PRO A 65 -6.62 -2.89 15.34
N GLN A 66 -7.00 -1.93 16.20
CA GLN A 66 -8.39 -1.50 16.37
C GLN A 66 -8.94 -0.86 15.08
N GLY A 67 -8.16 -0.01 14.41
CA GLY A 67 -8.54 0.57 13.12
C GLY A 67 -8.74 -0.51 12.05
N MET A 68 -7.80 -1.47 11.96
CA MET A 68 -7.91 -2.61 11.05
C MET A 68 -9.17 -3.44 11.33
N ASN A 69 -9.43 -3.77 12.60
CA ASN A 69 -10.60 -4.55 13.01
C ASN A 69 -11.91 -3.80 12.68
N SER A 70 -11.99 -2.50 13.00
CA SER A 70 -13.15 -1.68 12.68
C SER A 70 -13.45 -1.64 11.18
N PHE A 71 -12.41 -1.67 10.33
CA PHE A 71 -12.57 -1.76 8.89
C PHE A 71 -13.07 -3.15 8.45
N LEU A 72 -12.42 -4.24 8.91
CA LEU A 72 -12.72 -5.61 8.49
C LEU A 72 -14.13 -6.06 8.93
N TRP A 73 -14.57 -5.62 10.11
CA TRP A 73 -15.91 -5.94 10.61
C TRP A 73 -16.95 -4.87 10.24
N GLY A 74 -16.51 -3.79 9.63
CA GLY A 74 -17.32 -2.62 9.29
C GLY A 74 -18.08 -2.73 7.96
N PRO A 75 -18.93 -1.72 7.67
CA PRO A 75 -19.76 -1.71 6.47
C PRO A 75 -18.95 -1.62 5.17
N GLY A 76 -17.77 -0.99 5.20
CA GLY A 76 -16.93 -0.84 4.00
C GLY A 76 -16.44 -2.18 3.44
N PHE A 77 -15.91 -3.07 4.31
CA PHE A 77 -15.45 -4.39 3.88
C PHE A 77 -16.62 -5.34 3.59
N ARG A 78 -17.74 -5.17 4.30
CA ARG A 78 -18.97 -5.91 4.03
C ARG A 78 -19.51 -5.60 2.64
N GLY A 79 -19.57 -4.31 2.26
CA GLY A 79 -19.97 -3.88 0.92
C GLY A 79 -19.04 -4.41 -0.18
N LEU A 80 -17.71 -4.39 0.05
CA LEU A 80 -16.74 -5.00 -0.86
C LEU A 80 -17.01 -6.50 -1.04
N SER A 81 -17.26 -7.21 0.08
CA SER A 81 -17.52 -8.65 0.06
C SER A 81 -18.84 -9.00 -0.62
N ALA A 82 -19.83 -8.12 -0.57
CA ALA A 82 -21.08 -8.28 -1.31
C ALA A 82 -20.89 -8.12 -2.83
N ASP A 83 -20.00 -7.19 -3.24
CA ASP A 83 -19.77 -6.90 -4.66
C ASP A 83 -18.86 -7.93 -5.35
N PHE A 84 -17.86 -8.47 -4.64
CA PHE A 84 -16.79 -9.30 -5.23
C PHE A 84 -16.63 -10.69 -4.60
N GLY A 85 -17.48 -11.05 -3.63
CA GLY A 85 -17.19 -12.16 -2.74
C GLY A 85 -16.19 -11.76 -1.64
N ARG A 86 -16.14 -12.55 -0.56
CA ARG A 86 -15.21 -12.29 0.54
C ARG A 86 -13.78 -12.70 0.17
N PRO A 87 -12.86 -11.76 -0.08
CA PRO A 87 -11.49 -12.09 -0.45
C PRO A 87 -10.71 -12.64 0.75
N ALA A 88 -9.67 -13.42 0.48
CA ALA A 88 -8.67 -13.73 1.49
C ALA A 88 -7.89 -12.45 1.85
N VAL A 89 -7.78 -12.18 3.13
CA VAL A 89 -7.03 -11.04 3.65
C VAL A 89 -5.67 -11.52 4.13
N ARG A 90 -4.61 -11.00 3.52
CA ARG A 90 -3.24 -11.22 3.98
C ARG A 90 -2.87 -10.13 4.99
N HIS A 91 -2.16 -10.52 6.02
CA HIS A 91 -1.74 -9.64 7.09
C HIS A 91 -0.28 -9.91 7.47
N TRP A 92 0.49 -8.85 7.69
CA TRP A 92 1.90 -8.89 8.09
C TRP A 92 2.14 -7.96 9.27
N LEU A 93 3.00 -8.36 10.18
CA LEU A 93 3.53 -7.51 11.25
C LEU A 93 4.56 -6.55 10.64
N GLY A 94 4.37 -5.25 10.85
CA GLY A 94 5.27 -4.23 10.32
C GLY A 94 6.60 -4.23 11.03
N ALA A 95 7.68 -4.34 10.27
CA ALA A 95 9.05 -4.35 10.76
C ALA A 95 9.76 -3.01 10.58
N GLY A 96 9.37 -2.22 9.57
CA GLY A 96 9.94 -0.90 9.39
C GLY A 96 9.27 -0.09 8.30
N LEU A 97 9.52 1.23 8.34
CA LEU A 97 8.95 2.23 7.44
C LEU A 97 10.01 3.24 7.02
N ALA A 98 10.09 3.54 5.72
CA ALA A 98 10.82 4.68 5.20
C ALA A 98 9.86 5.63 4.49
N LEU A 99 10.00 6.92 4.76
CA LEU A 99 9.32 7.99 4.04
C LEU A 99 10.33 8.68 3.14
N GLY A 100 10.02 8.83 1.86
CA GLY A 100 10.83 9.64 0.94
C GLY A 100 10.73 11.12 1.32
N GLU A 101 11.67 11.94 0.81
CA GLU A 101 11.75 13.39 1.12
C GLU A 101 10.41 14.10 0.95
N ALA A 102 9.61 13.60 0.07
CA ALA A 102 8.30 14.13 -0.24
C ALA A 102 7.13 13.37 0.41
N GLY A 103 7.36 12.29 1.13
CA GLY A 103 6.38 11.60 1.99
C GLY A 103 6.29 12.22 3.39
N GLY A 104 7.35 12.91 3.83
CA GLY A 104 7.46 13.58 5.13
C GLY A 104 7.16 15.08 5.13
N GLY A 105 6.92 15.68 4.00
CA GLY A 105 6.77 17.13 3.88
C GLY A 105 5.42 17.58 3.35
N ASP A 106 4.39 17.53 4.15
CA ASP A 106 3.34 18.56 4.21
C ASP A 106 2.66 18.53 5.58
N THR A 107 3.35 19.04 6.57
CA THR A 107 2.74 19.55 7.82
C THR A 107 2.19 20.96 7.61
N GLY A 108 1.71 21.24 6.41
CA GLY A 108 1.04 22.49 6.06
C GLY A 108 -0.36 22.57 6.67
N ARG A 109 -0.42 22.98 7.93
CA ARG A 109 -1.59 23.62 8.51
C ARG A 109 -1.78 24.96 7.81
N GLY A 110 -2.53 24.96 6.74
CA GLY A 110 -2.85 26.15 5.95
C GLY A 110 -4.24 26.02 5.37
N ASP A 111 -5.18 26.72 6.01
CA ASP A 111 -6.46 27.13 5.43
C ASP A 111 -6.19 27.83 4.08
N THR A 112 -6.39 27.12 2.98
CA THR A 112 -6.52 27.71 1.65
C THR A 112 -7.60 26.96 0.90
N GLY A 113 -8.63 27.70 0.50
CA GLY A 113 -9.75 27.25 -0.30
C GLY A 113 -9.36 26.60 -1.64
N PRO A 114 -10.33 26.19 -2.48
CA PRO A 114 -10.07 25.40 -3.69
C PRO A 114 -9.29 26.24 -4.73
N GLY A 115 -7.97 26.07 -4.76
CA GLY A 115 -7.08 26.78 -5.66
C GLY A 115 -5.83 25.95 -5.93
N GLU A 116 -5.69 25.53 -7.16
CA GLU A 116 -4.52 25.07 -7.91
C GLU A 116 -3.38 24.40 -7.12
N ALA A 117 -3.28 23.08 -7.19
CA ALA A 117 -2.10 22.32 -6.83
C ALA A 117 -0.90 22.78 -7.68
N GLY A 118 0.10 23.38 -7.06
CA GLY A 118 1.34 23.76 -7.73
C GLY A 118 2.10 22.55 -8.30
N PRO A 119 2.97 22.73 -9.31
CA PRO A 119 3.73 21.66 -9.92
C PRO A 119 4.77 21.13 -8.91
N GLY A 120 4.46 20.01 -8.24
CA GLY A 120 5.33 19.35 -7.24
C GLY A 120 4.61 18.48 -6.22
N ALA A 121 3.29 18.55 -6.13
CA ALA A 121 2.47 17.85 -5.14
C ALA A 121 1.73 16.62 -5.70
N GLU A 122 2.22 16.00 -6.77
CA GLU A 122 1.60 14.77 -7.28
C GLU A 122 1.89 13.60 -6.34
N GLY A 123 0.82 12.96 -5.87
CA GLY A 123 0.88 11.74 -5.09
C GLY A 123 1.56 10.58 -5.85
N PRO A 124 1.78 9.43 -5.22
CA PRO A 124 2.38 8.29 -5.88
C PRO A 124 1.45 7.76 -6.98
N THR A 125 2.04 7.41 -8.13
CA THR A 125 1.30 6.88 -9.30
C THR A 125 1.52 5.38 -9.49
N THR A 126 2.61 4.83 -8.94
CA THR A 126 2.92 3.40 -9.02
C THR A 126 3.29 2.82 -7.65
N ALA A 127 3.16 1.50 -7.55
CA ALA A 127 3.62 0.75 -6.40
C ALA A 127 4.34 -0.53 -6.82
N THR A 128 5.24 -1.01 -5.97
CA THR A 128 5.87 -2.32 -6.08
C THR A 128 5.59 -3.14 -4.83
N ARG A 129 5.38 -4.44 -5.00
CA ARG A 129 5.27 -5.39 -3.90
C ARG A 129 6.05 -6.66 -4.22
N GLU A 130 6.97 -6.99 -3.36
CA GLU A 130 7.68 -8.25 -3.34
C GLU A 130 7.33 -9.03 -2.07
N THR A 131 7.15 -10.34 -2.20
CA THR A 131 7.05 -11.26 -1.06
C THR A 131 8.06 -12.39 -1.24
N VAL A 132 8.86 -12.63 -0.22
CA VAL A 132 9.91 -13.64 -0.22
C VAL A 132 9.69 -14.57 0.96
N ARG A 133 9.54 -15.87 0.68
CA ARG A 133 9.50 -16.87 1.74
C ARG A 133 10.91 -17.09 2.28
N LEU A 134 11.08 -16.96 3.58
CA LEU A 134 12.35 -17.21 4.24
C LEU A 134 12.64 -18.72 4.23
N PRO A 135 13.84 -19.15 3.84
CA PRO A 135 14.26 -20.54 3.98
C PRO A 135 14.25 -20.98 5.45
N GLU A 136 14.00 -22.26 5.72
CA GLU A 136 14.00 -22.79 7.10
C GLU A 136 15.33 -22.58 7.84
N ALA A 137 16.43 -22.55 7.11
CA ALA A 137 17.76 -22.32 7.67
C ALA A 137 18.13 -20.85 7.84
N ALA A 138 17.29 -19.91 7.36
CA ALA A 138 17.56 -18.48 7.49
C ALA A 138 17.22 -17.99 8.90
N ASP A 139 18.09 -17.14 9.46
CA ASP A 139 17.74 -16.38 10.66
C ASP A 139 16.72 -15.28 10.29
N PRO A 140 15.49 -15.31 10.83
CA PRO A 140 14.50 -14.30 10.54
C PRO A 140 14.93 -12.88 10.93
N ALA A 141 15.71 -12.73 12.00
CA ALA A 141 16.19 -11.44 12.44
C ALA A 141 17.17 -10.83 11.42
N GLU A 142 18.15 -11.63 10.97
CA GLU A 142 19.07 -11.19 9.92
C GLU A 142 18.34 -10.83 8.61
N ALA A 143 17.36 -11.65 8.21
CA ALA A 143 16.59 -11.41 7.00
C ALA A 143 15.80 -10.08 7.07
N VAL A 144 15.23 -9.76 8.23
CA VAL A 144 14.54 -8.48 8.45
C VAL A 144 15.53 -7.31 8.47
N GLU A 145 16.67 -7.44 9.12
CA GLU A 145 17.73 -6.41 9.13
C GLU A 145 18.22 -6.11 7.70
N GLN A 146 18.49 -7.15 6.91
CA GLN A 146 18.88 -6.99 5.51
C GLN A 146 17.78 -6.31 4.68
N ALA A 147 16.51 -6.65 4.94
CA ALA A 147 15.39 -6.02 4.25
C ALA A 147 15.23 -4.53 4.61
N LEU A 148 15.47 -4.18 5.87
CA LEU A 148 15.46 -2.78 6.32
C LEU A 148 16.63 -1.99 5.74
N ALA A 149 17.83 -2.57 5.74
CA ALA A 149 19.00 -1.95 5.13
C ALA A 149 18.84 -1.77 3.61
N GLY A 150 18.07 -2.66 2.96
CA GLY A 150 17.74 -2.61 1.54
C GLY A 150 16.49 -1.78 1.20
N LEU A 151 15.92 -1.02 2.15
CA LEU A 151 14.85 -0.09 1.82
C LEU A 151 15.36 0.96 0.80
N PRO A 152 14.59 1.22 -0.27
CA PRO A 152 15.09 2.07 -1.34
C PRO A 152 15.31 3.50 -0.87
N ALA A 153 16.51 4.03 -1.16
CA ALA A 153 16.84 5.45 -1.07
C ALA A 153 16.83 6.03 -2.49
N HIS A 154 15.66 6.50 -2.93
CA HIS A 154 15.47 6.98 -4.29
C HIS A 154 14.63 8.26 -4.31
N PRO A 155 14.95 9.28 -5.12
CA PRO A 155 14.20 10.56 -5.15
C PRO A 155 12.71 10.41 -5.45
N ALA A 156 12.33 9.40 -6.26
CA ALA A 156 10.93 9.11 -6.56
C ALA A 156 10.21 8.31 -5.45
N LEU A 157 10.91 7.88 -4.40
CA LEU A 157 10.26 7.16 -3.30
C LEU A 157 9.27 8.07 -2.57
N HIS A 158 8.04 7.60 -2.41
CA HIS A 158 7.05 8.24 -1.54
C HIS A 158 7.04 7.55 -0.16
N THR A 159 6.91 6.23 -0.13
CA THR A 159 6.84 5.44 1.11
C THR A 159 7.33 4.02 0.81
N ALA A 160 8.14 3.45 1.71
CA ALA A 160 8.46 2.03 1.66
C ALA A 160 8.24 1.38 3.01
N ALA A 161 7.81 0.12 3.01
CA ALA A 161 7.56 -0.66 4.23
C ALA A 161 8.11 -2.08 4.09
N VAL A 162 8.64 -2.57 5.22
CA VAL A 162 9.01 -3.98 5.44
C VAL A 162 8.07 -4.56 6.48
N ALA A 163 7.57 -5.76 6.23
CA ALA A 163 6.71 -6.47 7.18
C ALA A 163 6.90 -7.99 7.04
N VAL A 164 6.48 -8.75 8.05
CA VAL A 164 6.65 -10.22 8.11
C VAL A 164 5.32 -10.89 8.45
N ASP A 165 4.98 -11.93 7.70
CA ASP A 165 3.95 -12.91 8.08
C ASP A 165 4.63 -14.09 8.79
N PRO A 166 4.58 -14.20 10.12
CA PRO A 166 5.24 -15.27 10.85
C PRO A 166 4.54 -16.63 10.68
N SER A 167 3.29 -16.65 10.21
CA SER A 167 2.59 -17.91 9.96
C SER A 167 3.13 -18.67 8.75
N ARG A 168 3.78 -17.94 7.84
CA ARG A 168 4.37 -18.47 6.59
C ARG A 168 5.86 -18.20 6.48
N TRP A 169 6.42 -17.46 7.42
CA TRP A 169 7.78 -16.90 7.34
C TRP A 169 8.01 -16.19 6.01
N GLU A 170 7.08 -15.30 5.69
CA GLU A 170 7.13 -14.52 4.46
C GLU A 170 7.44 -13.07 4.77
N LEU A 171 8.52 -12.57 4.17
CA LEU A 171 8.91 -11.17 4.21
C LEU A 171 8.20 -10.42 3.08
N LEU A 172 7.61 -9.29 3.41
CA LEU A 172 7.01 -8.33 2.49
C LEU A 172 7.90 -7.10 2.35
N ARG A 173 8.15 -6.68 1.11
CA ARG A 173 8.64 -5.35 0.75
C ARG A 173 7.57 -4.66 -0.08
N PHE A 174 7.19 -3.46 0.32
CA PHE A 174 6.21 -2.64 -0.37
C PHE A 174 6.76 -1.24 -0.56
N ALA A 175 6.59 -0.64 -1.74
CA ALA A 175 6.96 0.74 -1.97
C ALA A 175 5.95 1.46 -2.88
N LEU A 176 5.76 2.74 -2.60
CA LEU A 176 5.00 3.71 -3.41
C LEU A 176 5.96 4.67 -4.08
N TRP A 177 5.74 4.95 -5.35
CA TRP A 177 6.63 5.74 -6.20
C TRP A 177 5.89 6.89 -6.87
N ARG A 178 6.56 8.04 -6.97
CA ARG A 178 6.13 9.14 -7.81
C ARG A 178 6.61 8.88 -9.22
N GLY A 179 5.69 8.70 -10.15
CA GLY A 179 6.03 8.26 -11.50
C GLY A 179 6.29 6.76 -11.59
N PRO A 180 6.98 6.29 -12.63
CA PRO A 180 7.33 4.89 -12.81
C PRO A 180 8.22 4.36 -11.69
N ALA A 181 7.95 3.14 -11.22
CA ALA A 181 8.85 2.46 -10.30
C ALA A 181 10.17 2.11 -11.03
N PRO A 182 11.34 2.21 -10.35
CA PRO A 182 12.62 1.84 -10.94
C PRO A 182 12.61 0.41 -11.47
N GLU A 183 13.31 0.16 -12.59
CA GLU A 183 13.26 -1.15 -13.28
C GLU A 183 13.92 -2.27 -12.46
N ASP A 184 14.93 -1.94 -11.68
CA ASP A 184 15.70 -2.85 -10.83
C ASP A 184 14.95 -3.24 -9.52
N VAL A 185 13.84 -2.57 -9.19
CA VAL A 185 13.04 -2.93 -8.02
C VAL A 185 12.20 -4.18 -8.34
N PRO A 186 12.42 -5.28 -7.58
CA PRO A 186 11.73 -6.53 -7.85
C PRO A 186 10.26 -6.51 -7.41
N GLY A 187 9.50 -7.50 -7.90
CA GLY A 187 8.14 -7.78 -7.48
C GLY A 187 7.06 -7.33 -8.45
N ALA A 188 5.82 -7.49 -8.02
CA ALA A 188 4.66 -7.09 -8.80
C ALA A 188 4.53 -5.57 -8.84
N ARG A 189 4.19 -5.05 -10.02
CA ARG A 189 3.95 -3.62 -10.26
C ARG A 189 2.47 -3.32 -10.28
N TYR A 190 2.10 -2.18 -9.72
CA TYR A 190 0.71 -1.74 -9.60
C TYR A 190 0.61 -0.27 -10.01
N ARG A 191 -0.57 0.12 -10.49
CA ARG A 191 -0.98 1.52 -10.63
C ARG A 191 -1.74 1.95 -9.39
N VAL A 192 -1.46 3.15 -8.91
CA VAL A 192 -2.16 3.79 -7.79
C VAL A 192 -3.29 4.64 -8.36
N LEU A 193 -4.53 4.36 -7.97
CA LEU A 193 -5.69 5.15 -8.36
C LEU A 193 -6.03 6.25 -7.36
N HIS A 194 -5.78 6.01 -6.08
CA HIS A 194 -5.99 6.94 -4.98
C HIS A 194 -5.12 6.54 -3.78
N LEU A 195 -4.72 7.51 -2.98
CA LEU A 195 -4.00 7.30 -1.73
C LEU A 195 -4.70 8.02 -0.58
N SER A 196 -5.31 7.26 0.34
CA SER A 196 -5.72 7.78 1.65
C SER A 196 -4.55 7.68 2.62
N ARG A 197 -4.20 8.77 3.33
CA ARG A 197 -3.05 8.79 4.26
C ARG A 197 -3.34 9.54 5.58
N PRO A 198 -4.47 9.23 6.26
CA PRO A 198 -4.95 10.06 7.39
C PRO A 198 -3.99 10.14 8.57
N GLU A 199 -3.21 9.09 8.82
CA GLU A 199 -2.29 9.04 9.96
C GLU A 199 -0.90 8.50 9.54
N LEU A 200 -0.47 8.73 8.30
CA LEU A 200 0.85 8.28 7.82
C LEU A 200 1.99 8.95 8.58
N ASP A 201 1.84 10.23 8.90
CA ASP A 201 2.77 11.05 9.69
C ASP A 201 2.89 10.58 11.15
N ARG A 202 1.93 9.79 11.63
CA ARG A 202 1.93 9.20 12.98
C ARG A 202 2.55 7.81 13.03
N LEU A 203 2.91 7.25 11.90
CA LEU A 203 3.69 6.02 11.85
C LEU A 203 5.16 6.36 12.05
N PRO A 204 5.86 5.75 13.03
CA PRO A 204 7.27 6.01 13.22
C PRO A 204 8.07 5.55 12.00
N ALA A 205 8.98 6.40 11.51
CA ALA A 205 9.96 6.00 10.53
C ALA A 205 11.04 5.10 11.17
N GLY A 206 11.67 4.27 10.35
CA GLY A 206 12.71 3.35 10.81
C GLY A 206 12.16 2.01 11.31
N ARG A 207 12.86 1.43 12.27
CA ARG A 207 12.57 0.13 12.87
C ARG A 207 11.35 0.19 13.81
N HIS A 208 10.56 -0.89 13.85
CA HIS A 208 9.32 -0.99 14.64
C HIS A 208 9.38 -1.96 15.82
N TRP A 209 10.56 -2.24 16.34
CA TRP A 209 10.79 -2.98 17.61
C TRP A 209 11.97 -2.43 18.36
#